data_255145e23f3b0268211e12af678d3587
#
_entry.id   255145e23f3b0268211e12af678d3587
#
_cell.length_a   1.000
_cell.length_b   1.000
_cell.length_c   1.000
_cell.angle_alpha   90.00
_cell.angle_beta   90.00
_cell.angle_gamma   90.00
#
_symmetry.space_group_name_H-M   'P 1'
#
loop_
_entity.id
_entity.type
_entity.pdbx_description
1 polymer ?
#
loop_
_entity_poly.entity_id
_entity_poly.type
_entity_poly.pdbx_seq_one_letter_code
_entity_poly.pdbx_strand_id
1 'polypeptide(L)'
;MNELQLLGPRAYGEALGSAVLKATAEDFQVDEVLDIPLTGEGEHLWLWVEKRGLNTEEAARRIAKAAGVPLRTVSYAGLKDRQALTRQWFSVQLPGKADPDLSAAENDTLKILKLTRHKRKLQRGAHAANGFTLRLTELKADKAGIEERLQSIAKHGIPNYFGAQRFGHNGGNLVDARDWAARKALPEQRNVRSRLLSTARSYLFNRVLAARVADGSWQRAQVGDLLAFTDSRSFFPAGEAECSDPRLAILDLHPTGPQWGEGESPAAGATQLLEQQVAADEADLRDWLIKAGMSHERRILRLPIGGLTWHYPEPDILQLEFVLPAGCFATVLVRELVDLVPVGQTDSPCVF
;
A
#
# COMPACT_ATOMS: atom_id res chain seq x y z
N MET A 1 19.32 5.03 -4.66
CA MET A 1 18.31 6.03 -5.05
C MET A 1 17.66 6.56 -3.78
N ASN A 2 17.46 7.87 -3.68
CA ASN A 2 16.77 8.45 -2.53
C ASN A 2 15.23 8.38 -2.69
N GLU A 3 14.49 8.72 -1.64
CA GLU A 3 13.03 8.63 -1.64
C GLU A 3 12.38 9.56 -2.68
N LEU A 4 12.91 10.78 -2.85
CA LEU A 4 12.41 11.73 -3.84
C LEU A 4 12.52 11.19 -5.27
N GLN A 5 13.59 10.47 -5.59
CA GLN A 5 13.77 9.82 -6.90
C GLN A 5 12.79 8.66 -7.14
N LEU A 6 12.36 7.97 -6.08
CA LEU A 6 11.44 6.83 -6.16
C LEU A 6 9.98 7.25 -6.14
N LEU A 7 9.62 8.25 -5.35
CA LEU A 7 8.25 8.69 -5.15
C LEU A 7 7.93 9.99 -5.89
N GLY A 8 8.80 10.97 -5.86
CA GLY A 8 8.53 12.33 -6.35
C GLY A 8 8.25 13.32 -5.21
N PRO A 9 7.75 14.54 -5.50
CA PRO A 9 7.53 15.58 -4.50
C PRO A 9 6.40 15.23 -3.51
N ARG A 10 6.40 15.88 -2.35
CA ARG A 10 5.28 15.92 -1.41
C ARG A 10 4.21 16.85 -1.93
N ALA A 11 2.94 16.57 -1.65
CA ALA A 11 1.82 17.40 -2.08
C ALA A 11 1.54 18.58 -1.15
N TYR A 12 1.94 18.46 0.11
CA TYR A 12 1.67 19.44 1.16
C TYR A 12 2.90 20.25 1.57
N GLY A 13 3.92 20.31 0.70
CA GLY A 13 5.15 21.04 0.96
C GLY A 13 6.19 20.22 1.73
N GLU A 14 7.25 20.90 2.19
CA GLU A 14 8.36 20.25 2.90
C GLU A 14 7.92 19.60 4.21
N ALA A 15 8.73 18.65 4.69
CA ALA A 15 8.51 18.01 5.99
C ALA A 15 8.49 19.08 7.11
N LEU A 16 7.60 18.93 8.05
CA LEU A 16 7.46 19.85 9.20
C LEU A 16 8.44 19.52 10.34
N GLY A 17 9.29 18.56 10.14
CA GLY A 17 10.26 18.08 11.10
C GLY A 17 10.61 16.62 10.88
N SER A 18 11.03 15.94 11.94
CA SER A 18 11.43 14.54 11.90
C SER A 18 10.79 13.70 13.01
N ALA A 19 10.72 12.39 12.79
CA ALA A 19 10.25 11.42 13.78
C ALA A 19 10.82 10.03 13.51
N VAL A 20 10.74 9.16 14.49
CA VAL A 20 11.04 7.73 14.37
C VAL A 20 9.73 6.95 14.21
N LEU A 21 9.69 6.03 13.24
CA LEU A 21 8.60 5.08 13.07
C LEU A 21 9.15 3.66 13.19
N LYS A 22 8.40 2.77 13.86
CA LYS A 22 8.83 1.37 14.08
C LYS A 22 10.07 1.22 14.98
N ALA A 23 10.20 2.03 16.01
CA ALA A 23 11.17 1.77 17.08
C ALA A 23 10.85 0.42 17.76
N THR A 24 9.57 0.13 17.92
CA THR A 24 9.04 -1.16 18.35
C THR A 24 7.98 -1.67 17.36
N ALA A 25 7.57 -2.93 17.48
CA ALA A 25 6.50 -3.49 16.65
C ALA A 25 5.15 -2.80 16.91
N GLU A 26 4.94 -2.33 18.12
CA GLU A 26 3.74 -1.63 18.59
C GLU A 26 3.57 -0.25 17.97
N ASP A 27 4.64 0.36 17.50
CA ASP A 27 4.58 1.67 16.84
C ASP A 27 4.00 1.59 15.43
N PHE A 28 3.84 0.37 14.90
CA PHE A 28 3.24 0.13 13.58
C PHE A 28 2.25 -1.02 13.66
N GLN A 29 1.00 -0.70 13.99
CA GLN A 29 -0.06 -1.71 14.06
C GLN A 29 -0.87 -1.71 12.78
N VAL A 30 -1.25 -2.93 12.33
CA VAL A 30 -2.06 -3.12 11.12
C VAL A 30 -3.13 -4.18 11.37
N ASP A 31 -4.37 -3.77 11.26
CA ASP A 31 -5.53 -4.65 11.36
C ASP A 31 -6.16 -4.85 9.98
N GLU A 32 -6.22 -6.10 9.52
CA GLU A 32 -6.84 -6.42 8.24
C GLU A 32 -8.37 -6.26 8.33
N VAL A 33 -8.94 -5.50 7.41
CA VAL A 33 -10.39 -5.30 7.32
C VAL A 33 -10.94 -6.21 6.23
N LEU A 34 -11.86 -7.10 6.60
CA LEU A 34 -12.60 -7.95 5.66
C LEU A 34 -14.04 -7.44 5.56
N ASP A 35 -14.53 -7.35 4.33
CA ASP A 35 -15.96 -7.15 4.03
C ASP A 35 -16.59 -8.48 3.58
N ILE A 36 -16.41 -9.51 4.42
CA ILE A 36 -16.93 -10.87 4.17
C ILE A 36 -17.69 -11.32 5.41
N PRO A 37 -19.00 -11.58 5.29
CA PRO A 37 -19.79 -12.11 6.42
C PRO A 37 -19.26 -13.47 6.88
N LEU A 38 -18.99 -13.60 8.17
CA LEU A 38 -18.57 -14.86 8.77
C LEU A 38 -19.77 -15.80 8.90
N THR A 39 -19.67 -17.02 8.35
CA THR A 39 -20.80 -17.94 8.26
C THR A 39 -20.99 -18.82 9.50
N GLY A 40 -19.94 -19.01 10.31
CA GLY A 40 -19.97 -19.86 11.50
C GLY A 40 -19.94 -21.37 11.23
N GLU A 41 -20.06 -21.79 9.96
CA GLU A 41 -20.13 -23.19 9.52
C GLU A 41 -19.32 -23.43 8.24
N GLY A 42 -18.96 -24.66 7.95
CA GLY A 42 -18.24 -25.05 6.75
C GLY A 42 -16.93 -25.78 6.99
N GLU A 43 -16.22 -26.10 5.91
CA GLU A 43 -15.01 -26.94 5.95
C GLU A 43 -13.69 -26.13 6.16
N HIS A 44 -13.76 -24.80 6.16
CA HIS A 44 -12.60 -23.94 6.40
C HIS A 44 -12.65 -23.38 7.81
N LEU A 45 -11.61 -23.60 8.62
CA LEU A 45 -11.43 -22.91 9.88
C LEU A 45 -10.72 -21.58 9.62
N TRP A 46 -11.40 -20.49 9.92
CA TRP A 46 -10.82 -19.15 9.82
C TRP A 46 -10.30 -18.70 11.17
N LEU A 47 -9.08 -18.15 11.19
CA LEU A 47 -8.37 -17.71 12.37
C LEU A 47 -8.04 -16.23 12.26
N TRP A 48 -8.46 -15.45 13.23
CA TRP A 48 -8.00 -14.08 13.43
C TRP A 48 -6.73 -14.13 14.27
N VAL A 49 -5.61 -13.79 13.66
CA VAL A 49 -4.28 -14.02 14.23
C VAL A 49 -3.54 -12.72 14.41
N GLU A 50 -3.07 -12.46 15.63
CA GLU A 50 -2.11 -11.42 15.95
C GLU A 50 -0.70 -11.99 15.80
N LYS A 51 0.16 -11.26 15.12
CA LYS A 51 1.59 -11.59 15.00
C LYS A 51 2.46 -10.38 15.25
N ARG A 52 3.56 -10.57 15.92
CA ARG A 52 4.53 -9.57 16.35
C ARG A 52 5.91 -9.94 15.84
N GLY A 53 6.56 -9.08 15.04
CA GLY A 53 7.90 -9.35 14.53
C GLY A 53 8.02 -10.58 13.64
N LEU A 54 6.90 -11.13 13.13
CA LEU A 54 6.81 -12.40 12.44
C LEU A 54 6.30 -12.24 11.01
N ASN A 55 6.91 -12.94 10.05
CA ASN A 55 6.42 -12.99 8.68
C ASN A 55 5.10 -13.76 8.56
N THR A 56 4.22 -13.36 7.64
CA THR A 56 2.94 -14.03 7.37
C THR A 56 3.14 -15.50 6.97
N GLU A 57 4.15 -15.81 6.16
CA GLU A 57 4.43 -17.20 5.75
C GLU A 57 4.91 -18.09 6.91
N GLU A 58 5.67 -17.52 7.84
CA GLU A 58 6.10 -18.23 9.02
C GLU A 58 4.91 -18.52 9.97
N ALA A 59 4.01 -17.55 10.14
CA ALA A 59 2.75 -17.76 10.86
C ALA A 59 1.93 -18.89 10.22
N ALA A 60 1.80 -18.89 8.89
CA ALA A 60 1.10 -19.96 8.16
C ALA A 60 1.74 -21.34 8.37
N ARG A 61 3.09 -21.44 8.41
CA ARG A 61 3.80 -22.71 8.70
C ARG A 61 3.52 -23.21 10.10
N ARG A 62 3.53 -22.33 11.11
CA ARG A 62 3.22 -22.70 12.52
C ARG A 62 1.78 -23.19 12.66
N ILE A 63 0.82 -22.46 12.05
CA ILE A 63 -0.59 -22.85 12.00
C ILE A 63 -0.75 -24.22 11.32
N ALA A 64 -0.14 -24.43 10.17
CA ALA A 64 -0.21 -25.71 9.45
C ALA A 64 0.33 -26.87 10.29
N LYS A 65 1.47 -26.68 10.97
CA LYS A 65 2.08 -27.68 11.84
C LYS A 65 1.18 -28.02 13.03
N ALA A 66 0.64 -27.02 13.74
CA ALA A 66 -0.26 -27.23 14.87
C ALA A 66 -1.57 -27.91 14.44
N ALA A 67 -2.13 -27.54 13.29
CA ALA A 67 -3.33 -28.16 12.75
C ALA A 67 -3.12 -29.55 12.15
N GLY A 68 -1.87 -30.05 12.04
CA GLY A 68 -1.54 -31.35 11.45
C GLY A 68 -1.91 -31.42 9.96
N VAL A 69 -1.71 -30.34 9.20
CA VAL A 69 -2.08 -30.26 7.78
C VAL A 69 -0.93 -29.74 6.91
N PRO A 70 -0.90 -30.05 5.61
CA PRO A 70 0.08 -29.49 4.69
C PRO A 70 -0.05 -27.97 4.59
N LEU A 71 1.08 -27.24 4.45
CA LEU A 71 1.09 -25.76 4.33
C LEU A 71 0.18 -25.25 3.20
N ARG A 72 0.05 -25.97 2.09
CA ARG A 72 -0.82 -25.58 0.95
C ARG A 72 -2.30 -25.48 1.28
N THR A 73 -2.75 -26.05 2.41
CA THR A 73 -4.14 -25.95 2.89
C THR A 73 -4.38 -24.73 3.76
N VAL A 74 -3.32 -24.01 4.16
CA VAL A 74 -3.40 -22.74 4.86
C VAL A 74 -3.35 -21.61 3.85
N SER A 75 -4.25 -20.65 3.96
CA SER A 75 -4.26 -19.45 3.11
C SER A 75 -4.52 -18.18 3.91
N TYR A 76 -4.21 -17.04 3.31
CA TYR A 76 -4.36 -15.70 3.87
C TYR A 76 -4.59 -14.69 2.74
N ALA A 77 -5.23 -13.53 3.04
CA ALA A 77 -5.59 -12.57 2.02
C ALA A 77 -4.39 -11.76 1.51
N GLY A 78 -3.45 -11.40 2.40
CA GLY A 78 -2.29 -10.60 2.03
C GLY A 78 -1.07 -10.86 2.91
N LEU A 79 0.08 -10.37 2.47
CA LEU A 79 1.28 -10.31 3.31
C LEU A 79 1.18 -9.08 4.21
N LYS A 80 1.61 -9.22 5.46
CA LYS A 80 1.76 -8.12 6.41
C LYS A 80 3.22 -7.97 6.81
N ASP A 81 3.60 -6.74 7.10
CA ASP A 81 4.96 -6.38 7.50
C ASP A 81 5.45 -7.24 8.68
N ARG A 82 6.73 -7.57 8.65
CA ARG A 82 7.40 -8.28 9.74
C ARG A 82 7.66 -7.35 10.92
N GLN A 83 8.16 -6.13 10.66
CA GLN A 83 8.48 -5.14 11.70
C GLN A 83 7.23 -4.38 12.13
N ALA A 84 6.21 -5.14 12.62
CA ALA A 84 4.91 -4.60 12.98
C ALA A 84 4.17 -5.55 13.93
N LEU A 85 3.19 -5.01 14.64
CA LEU A 85 2.13 -5.76 15.29
C LEU A 85 0.96 -5.82 14.33
N THR A 86 0.64 -7.01 13.81
CA THR A 86 -0.39 -7.11 12.79
C THR A 86 -1.43 -8.16 13.11
N ARG A 87 -2.68 -7.85 12.81
CA ARG A 87 -3.80 -8.78 12.93
C ARG A 87 -4.37 -9.06 11.56
N GLN A 88 -4.47 -10.32 11.19
CA GLN A 88 -4.96 -10.75 9.89
C GLN A 88 -5.67 -12.10 9.95
N TRP A 89 -6.49 -12.37 8.93
CA TRP A 89 -7.16 -13.63 8.79
C TRP A 89 -6.30 -14.68 8.08
N PHE A 90 -6.35 -15.90 8.61
CA PHE A 90 -5.88 -17.11 7.95
C PHE A 90 -7.07 -18.06 7.78
N SER A 91 -7.02 -18.96 6.83
CA SER A 91 -7.96 -20.05 6.72
C SER A 91 -7.25 -21.39 6.54
N VAL A 92 -7.71 -22.42 7.25
CA VAL A 92 -7.21 -23.79 7.20
C VAL A 92 -8.31 -24.69 6.67
N GLN A 93 -8.06 -25.46 5.62
CA GLN A 93 -9.05 -26.40 5.07
C GLN A 93 -9.07 -27.68 5.89
N LEU A 94 -10.23 -28.02 6.45
CA LEU A 94 -10.45 -29.16 7.38
C LEU A 94 -11.76 -29.90 7.03
N PRO A 95 -11.87 -30.53 5.84
CA PRO A 95 -13.11 -31.21 5.43
C PRO A 95 -13.40 -32.38 6.36
N GLY A 96 -14.60 -32.42 6.95
CA GLY A 96 -15.06 -33.48 7.82
C GLY A 96 -14.28 -33.64 9.14
N LYS A 97 -13.39 -32.70 9.50
CA LYS A 97 -12.59 -32.75 10.72
C LYS A 97 -13.11 -31.77 11.76
N ALA A 98 -12.97 -32.14 13.03
CA ALA A 98 -13.15 -31.22 14.16
C ALA A 98 -12.06 -30.12 14.15
N ASP A 99 -12.29 -29.06 14.92
CA ASP A 99 -11.30 -28.00 15.13
C ASP A 99 -10.10 -28.56 15.87
N PRO A 100 -8.86 -28.38 15.33
CA PRO A 100 -7.65 -28.86 16.00
C PRO A 100 -7.31 -27.98 17.19
N ASP A 101 -6.57 -28.53 18.13
CA ASP A 101 -5.86 -27.72 19.13
C ASP A 101 -4.70 -26.98 18.46
N LEU A 102 -4.76 -25.66 18.50
CA LEU A 102 -3.77 -24.79 17.87
C LEU A 102 -2.80 -24.15 18.90
N SER A 103 -2.90 -24.53 20.18
CA SER A 103 -2.05 -23.97 21.26
C SER A 103 -0.55 -24.09 20.96
N ALA A 104 -0.13 -25.14 20.25
CA ALA A 104 1.26 -25.34 19.84
C ALA A 104 1.77 -24.31 18.81
N ALA A 105 0.88 -23.54 18.15
CA ALA A 105 1.27 -22.44 17.28
C ALA A 105 1.52 -21.14 18.05
N GLU A 106 0.94 -21.01 19.25
CA GLU A 106 0.94 -19.77 20.02
C GLU A 106 2.21 -19.58 20.83
N ASN A 107 2.64 -18.34 20.93
CA ASN A 107 3.70 -17.86 21.81
C ASN A 107 3.67 -16.30 21.82
N ASP A 108 4.71 -15.64 22.36
CA ASP A 108 4.81 -14.18 22.42
C ASP A 108 4.80 -13.48 21.05
N THR A 109 5.07 -14.22 19.96
CA THR A 109 5.11 -13.68 18.60
C THR A 109 3.89 -14.01 17.74
N LEU A 110 3.03 -14.92 18.19
CA LEU A 110 1.80 -15.32 17.51
C LEU A 110 0.72 -15.68 18.51
N LYS A 111 -0.46 -15.07 18.39
CA LYS A 111 -1.66 -15.38 19.18
C LYS A 111 -2.85 -15.57 18.27
N ILE A 112 -3.71 -16.51 18.59
CA ILE A 112 -4.98 -16.76 17.89
C ILE A 112 -6.10 -16.11 18.70
N LEU A 113 -6.59 -14.98 18.21
CA LEU A 113 -7.57 -14.16 18.92
C LEU A 113 -9.02 -14.64 18.73
N LYS A 114 -9.32 -15.26 17.57
CA LYS A 114 -10.66 -15.75 17.25
C LYS A 114 -10.58 -16.91 16.27
N LEU A 115 -11.50 -17.86 16.45
CA LEU A 115 -11.75 -19.00 15.56
C LEU A 115 -13.20 -18.95 15.07
N THR A 116 -13.41 -19.29 13.80
CA THR A 116 -14.75 -19.47 13.25
C THR A 116 -14.71 -20.36 12.02
N ARG A 117 -15.77 -21.16 11.81
CA ARG A 117 -15.91 -21.91 10.57
C ARG A 117 -16.43 -21.03 9.44
N HIS A 118 -16.04 -21.38 8.21
CA HIS A 118 -16.48 -20.66 7.00
C HIS A 118 -16.65 -21.63 5.82
N LYS A 119 -17.64 -21.37 4.95
CA LYS A 119 -17.92 -22.17 3.76
C LYS A 119 -16.85 -22.06 2.67
N ARG A 120 -16.09 -20.97 2.65
CA ARG A 120 -15.12 -20.68 1.59
C ARG A 120 -13.70 -20.54 2.14
N LYS A 121 -12.73 -20.93 1.31
CA LYS A 121 -11.32 -20.63 1.51
C LYS A 121 -11.09 -19.12 1.41
N LEU A 122 -10.27 -18.57 2.31
CA LEU A 122 -9.81 -17.18 2.20
C LEU A 122 -8.91 -17.03 0.96
N GLN A 123 -9.29 -16.14 0.05
CA GLN A 123 -8.56 -15.92 -1.20
C GLN A 123 -7.51 -14.82 -1.05
N ARG A 124 -6.45 -14.87 -1.87
CA ARG A 124 -5.51 -13.77 -1.99
C ARG A 124 -6.23 -12.51 -2.49
N GLY A 125 -5.96 -11.36 -1.86
CA GLY A 125 -6.59 -10.08 -2.21
C GLY A 125 -8.02 -9.92 -1.71
N ALA A 126 -8.52 -10.83 -0.85
CA ALA A 126 -9.90 -10.78 -0.36
C ALA A 126 -10.16 -9.70 0.72
N HIS A 127 -9.12 -9.14 1.33
CA HIS A 127 -9.30 -8.05 2.29
C HIS A 127 -9.59 -6.73 1.57
N ALA A 128 -10.56 -5.99 2.09
CA ALA A 128 -10.99 -4.72 1.52
C ALA A 128 -10.00 -3.59 1.86
N ALA A 129 -9.56 -3.55 3.12
CA ALA A 129 -8.75 -2.47 3.64
C ALA A 129 -7.81 -2.94 4.76
N ASN A 130 -6.98 -2.02 5.24
CA ASN A 130 -6.19 -2.18 6.46
C ASN A 130 -6.43 -0.96 7.35
N GLY A 131 -6.76 -1.20 8.62
CA GLY A 131 -6.70 -0.21 9.69
C GLY A 131 -5.27 -0.07 10.18
N PHE A 132 -4.84 1.14 10.40
CA PHE A 132 -3.50 1.46 10.88
C PHE A 132 -3.60 2.24 12.20
N THR A 133 -2.76 1.87 13.17
CA THR A 133 -2.41 2.67 14.33
C THR A 133 -0.90 2.87 14.30
N LEU A 134 -0.46 4.10 14.04
CA LEU A 134 0.95 4.44 13.93
C LEU A 134 1.35 5.36 15.08
N ARG A 135 2.47 5.07 15.73
CA ARG A 135 3.10 5.95 16.73
C ARG A 135 4.41 6.47 16.15
N LEU A 136 4.45 7.76 15.94
CA LEU A 136 5.65 8.51 15.57
C LEU A 136 6.30 8.99 16.85
N THR A 137 7.40 8.38 17.23
CA THR A 137 8.16 8.69 18.46
C THR A 137 9.32 9.64 18.17
N GLU A 138 9.93 10.20 19.20
CA GLU A 138 11.01 11.20 19.09
C GLU A 138 10.62 12.34 18.12
N LEU A 139 9.36 12.79 18.20
CA LEU A 139 8.81 13.80 17.30
C LEU A 139 9.45 15.15 17.55
N LYS A 140 10.17 15.66 16.56
CA LYS A 140 10.76 17.00 16.52
C LYS A 140 10.16 17.76 15.34
N ALA A 141 8.99 18.34 15.52
CA ALA A 141 8.21 18.94 14.44
C ALA A 141 7.37 20.12 14.93
N ASP A 142 7.00 21.00 14.00
CA ASP A 142 5.99 22.01 14.21
C ASP A 142 4.60 21.37 14.36
N LYS A 143 4.11 21.29 15.60
CA LYS A 143 2.81 20.67 15.89
C LYS A 143 1.64 21.43 15.28
N ALA A 144 1.69 22.77 15.26
CA ALA A 144 0.61 23.57 14.67
C ALA A 144 0.52 23.30 13.17
N GLY A 145 1.65 23.25 12.47
CA GLY A 145 1.71 22.88 11.07
C GLY A 145 1.25 21.43 10.82
N ILE A 146 1.56 20.49 11.72
CA ILE A 146 1.06 19.10 11.63
C ILE A 146 -0.47 19.07 11.73
N GLU A 147 -1.07 19.80 12.68
CA GLU A 147 -2.53 19.89 12.85
C GLU A 147 -3.21 20.41 11.58
N GLU A 148 -2.74 21.53 11.03
CA GLU A 148 -3.27 22.12 9.80
C GLU A 148 -3.14 21.16 8.61
N ARG A 149 -2.00 20.47 8.51
CA ARG A 149 -1.73 19.53 7.43
C ARG A 149 -2.60 18.28 7.54
N LEU A 150 -2.79 17.72 8.73
CA LEU A 150 -3.67 16.58 8.98
C LEU A 150 -5.13 16.91 8.66
N GLN A 151 -5.60 18.11 9.01
CA GLN A 151 -6.94 18.60 8.63
C GLN A 151 -7.08 18.69 7.09
N SER A 152 -6.05 19.19 6.41
CA SER A 152 -6.02 19.25 4.94
C SER A 152 -6.01 17.85 4.31
N ILE A 153 -5.24 16.94 4.86
CA ILE A 153 -5.19 15.52 4.42
C ILE A 153 -6.55 14.84 4.63
N ALA A 154 -7.19 15.04 5.78
CA ALA A 154 -8.51 14.48 6.04
C ALA A 154 -9.55 14.94 5.02
N LYS A 155 -9.44 16.18 4.55
CA LYS A 155 -10.36 16.81 3.59
C LYS A 155 -10.04 16.46 2.13
N HIS A 156 -8.77 16.34 1.78
CA HIS A 156 -8.33 16.28 0.37
C HIS A 156 -7.63 14.97 -0.01
N GLY A 157 -7.33 14.09 0.96
CA GLY A 157 -6.56 12.87 0.75
C GLY A 157 -5.06 13.13 0.56
N ILE A 158 -4.35 12.12 0.09
CA ILE A 158 -2.92 12.20 -0.24
C ILE A 158 -2.64 11.67 -1.64
N PRO A 159 -1.49 11.99 -2.25
CA PRO A 159 -1.03 11.31 -3.46
C PRO A 159 -0.88 9.80 -3.21
N ASN A 160 -1.42 8.98 -4.10
CA ASN A 160 -1.47 7.52 -3.95
C ASN A 160 -0.18 6.85 -4.43
N TYR A 161 0.98 7.36 -4.02
CA TYR A 161 2.29 6.78 -4.36
C TYR A 161 2.43 5.33 -3.88
N PHE A 162 3.11 4.54 -4.68
CA PHE A 162 3.70 3.30 -4.16
C PHE A 162 4.86 3.67 -3.26
N GLY A 163 4.83 3.27 -1.99
CA GLY A 163 5.84 3.60 -0.99
C GLY A 163 7.23 3.03 -1.31
N ALA A 164 8.27 3.60 -0.70
CA ALA A 164 9.67 3.24 -0.95
C ALA A 164 9.96 1.73 -0.78
N GLN A 165 9.26 1.06 0.14
CA GLN A 165 9.40 -0.39 0.34
C GLN A 165 9.04 -1.24 -0.89
N ARG A 166 8.23 -0.72 -1.84
CA ARG A 166 7.94 -1.38 -3.12
C ARG A 166 9.20 -1.56 -3.95
N PHE A 167 10.11 -0.63 -3.84
CA PHE A 167 11.33 -0.57 -4.64
C PHE A 167 12.51 -1.30 -4.00
N GLY A 168 12.33 -1.90 -2.82
CA GLY A 168 13.37 -2.60 -2.06
C GLY A 168 14.33 -1.66 -1.35
N HIS A 169 15.29 -2.23 -0.62
CA HIS A 169 16.28 -1.42 0.09
C HIS A 169 17.07 -0.54 -0.88
N ASN A 170 17.07 0.77 -0.66
CA ASN A 170 17.72 1.78 -1.51
C ASN A 170 17.32 1.70 -3.00
N GLY A 171 16.12 1.22 -3.31
CA GLY A 171 15.66 1.08 -4.70
C GLY A 171 16.21 -0.15 -5.44
N GLY A 172 16.78 -1.12 -4.74
CA GLY A 172 17.45 -2.29 -5.34
C GLY A 172 16.54 -3.09 -6.29
N ASN A 173 15.26 -3.26 -5.97
CA ASN A 173 14.32 -3.92 -6.90
C ASN A 173 14.14 -3.15 -8.22
N LEU A 174 14.24 -1.82 -8.21
CA LEU A 174 14.15 -1.02 -9.43
C LEU A 174 15.44 -1.12 -10.26
N VAL A 175 16.60 -1.16 -9.61
CA VAL A 175 17.88 -1.42 -10.28
C VAL A 175 17.82 -2.78 -10.97
N ASP A 176 17.43 -3.84 -10.26
CA ASP A 176 17.27 -5.18 -10.84
C ASP A 176 16.28 -5.17 -12.01
N ALA A 177 15.14 -4.48 -11.87
CA ALA A 177 14.14 -4.39 -12.95
C ALA A 177 14.71 -3.72 -14.21
N ARG A 178 15.49 -2.63 -14.06
CA ARG A 178 16.16 -1.96 -15.17
C ARG A 178 17.21 -2.85 -15.83
N ASP A 179 17.98 -3.60 -15.05
CA ASP A 179 18.96 -4.55 -15.59
C ASP A 179 18.32 -5.64 -16.43
N TRP A 180 17.18 -6.18 -15.98
CA TRP A 180 16.43 -7.18 -16.75
C TRP A 180 15.76 -6.59 -18.00
N ALA A 181 15.24 -5.35 -17.89
CA ALA A 181 14.65 -4.63 -19.02
C ALA A 181 15.71 -4.35 -20.11
N ALA A 182 16.90 -3.85 -19.74
CA ALA A 182 18.00 -3.57 -20.65
C ALA A 182 18.48 -4.84 -21.38
N ARG A 183 18.48 -5.99 -20.70
CA ARG A 183 18.78 -7.30 -21.32
C ARG A 183 17.64 -7.84 -22.18
N LYS A 184 16.47 -7.20 -22.18
CA LYS A 184 15.24 -7.65 -22.86
C LYS A 184 14.87 -9.10 -22.51
N ALA A 185 15.09 -9.51 -21.24
CA ALA A 185 14.87 -10.86 -20.74
C ALA A 185 13.97 -10.84 -19.50
N LEU A 186 13.40 -11.98 -19.15
CA LEU A 186 12.56 -12.15 -17.94
C LEU A 186 13.25 -13.09 -16.95
N PRO A 187 13.20 -12.81 -15.62
CA PRO A 187 13.68 -13.76 -14.63
C PRO A 187 12.96 -15.12 -14.75
N GLU A 188 13.69 -16.22 -14.64
CA GLU A 188 13.12 -17.57 -14.66
C GLU A 188 12.23 -17.83 -13.44
N GLN A 189 12.68 -17.40 -12.26
CA GLN A 189 11.95 -17.57 -11.02
C GLN A 189 10.69 -16.70 -11.00
N ARG A 190 9.52 -17.33 -10.97
CA ARG A 190 8.21 -16.67 -11.04
C ARG A 190 8.01 -15.58 -9.97
N ASN A 191 8.46 -15.80 -8.74
CA ASN A 191 8.34 -14.84 -7.64
C ASN A 191 9.21 -13.59 -7.87
N VAL A 192 10.45 -13.78 -8.37
CA VAL A 192 11.36 -12.68 -8.72
C VAL A 192 10.77 -11.88 -9.88
N ARG A 193 10.37 -12.56 -10.94
CA ARG A 193 9.73 -11.94 -12.10
C ARG A 193 8.51 -11.11 -11.73
N SER A 194 7.57 -11.68 -10.96
CA SER A 194 6.36 -10.97 -10.51
C SER A 194 6.70 -9.73 -9.68
N ARG A 195 7.67 -9.82 -8.76
CA ARG A 195 8.12 -8.69 -7.95
C ARG A 195 8.70 -7.58 -8.79
N LEU A 196 9.62 -7.89 -9.72
CA LEU A 196 10.31 -6.88 -10.52
C LEU A 196 9.37 -6.22 -11.54
N LEU A 197 8.46 -6.97 -12.18
CA LEU A 197 7.42 -6.40 -13.06
C LEU A 197 6.50 -5.45 -12.28
N SER A 198 6.07 -5.85 -11.07
CA SER A 198 5.28 -4.97 -10.20
C SER A 198 6.05 -3.71 -9.80
N THR A 199 7.36 -3.82 -9.54
CA THR A 199 8.24 -2.67 -9.24
C THR A 199 8.30 -1.70 -10.41
N ALA A 200 8.54 -2.19 -11.63
CA ALA A 200 8.59 -1.35 -12.84
C ALA A 200 7.26 -0.60 -13.08
N ARG A 201 6.12 -1.29 -12.97
CA ARG A 201 4.78 -0.66 -13.08
C ARG A 201 4.57 0.41 -12.03
N SER A 202 4.94 0.14 -10.80
CA SER A 202 4.79 1.07 -9.68
C SER A 202 5.66 2.31 -9.88
N TYR A 203 6.85 2.16 -10.44
CA TYR A 203 7.73 3.27 -10.73
C TYR A 203 7.17 4.18 -11.82
N LEU A 204 6.72 3.63 -12.95
CA LEU A 204 6.10 4.41 -14.02
C LEU A 204 4.86 5.17 -13.52
N PHE A 205 4.02 4.52 -12.72
CA PHE A 205 2.88 5.18 -12.08
C PHE A 205 3.33 6.35 -11.17
N ASN A 206 4.34 6.13 -10.33
CA ASN A 206 4.86 7.19 -9.46
C ASN A 206 5.42 8.37 -10.25
N ARG A 207 6.03 8.15 -11.43
CA ARG A 207 6.53 9.22 -12.30
C ARG A 207 5.40 10.10 -12.83
N VAL A 208 4.30 9.49 -13.30
CA VAL A 208 3.11 10.25 -13.73
C VAL A 208 2.51 11.02 -12.56
N LEU A 209 2.34 10.36 -11.41
CA LEU A 209 1.80 11.02 -10.21
C LEU A 209 2.70 12.15 -9.72
N ALA A 210 4.03 11.99 -9.77
CA ALA A 210 4.99 13.02 -9.39
C ALA A 210 4.83 14.30 -10.24
N ALA A 211 4.65 14.17 -11.55
CA ALA A 211 4.37 15.31 -12.43
C ALA A 211 3.05 16.01 -12.07
N ARG A 212 1.99 15.23 -11.79
CA ARG A 212 0.68 15.73 -11.37
C ARG A 212 0.71 16.40 -9.98
N VAL A 213 1.60 15.95 -9.09
CA VAL A 213 1.84 16.60 -7.77
C VAL A 213 2.61 17.90 -7.96
N ALA A 214 3.62 17.93 -8.82
CA ALA A 214 4.44 19.11 -9.08
C ALA A 214 3.63 20.29 -9.65
N ASP A 215 2.64 20.03 -10.50
CA ASP A 215 1.74 21.03 -11.07
C ASP A 215 0.42 21.22 -10.27
N GLY A 216 0.24 20.51 -9.17
CA GLY A 216 -0.95 20.58 -8.30
C GLY A 216 -2.22 19.96 -8.89
N SER A 217 -2.12 19.20 -9.99
CA SER A 217 -3.28 18.61 -10.68
C SER A 217 -3.67 17.21 -10.17
N TRP A 218 -2.88 16.60 -9.29
CA TRP A 218 -3.11 15.23 -8.77
C TRP A 218 -4.48 15.02 -8.11
N GLN A 219 -5.08 16.06 -7.56
CA GLN A 219 -6.37 16.01 -6.84
C GLN A 219 -7.55 16.55 -7.67
N ARG A 220 -7.31 17.05 -8.89
CA ARG A 220 -8.34 17.64 -9.76
C ARG A 220 -8.46 16.84 -11.05
N ALA A 221 -9.69 16.60 -11.48
CA ALA A 221 -9.95 16.06 -12.79
C ALA A 221 -9.65 17.12 -13.87
N GLN A 222 -9.10 16.65 -14.98
CA GLN A 222 -8.84 17.45 -16.18
C GLN A 222 -9.53 16.79 -17.39
N VAL A 223 -9.91 17.56 -18.37
CA VAL A 223 -10.45 17.03 -19.63
C VAL A 223 -9.43 16.09 -20.27
N GLY A 224 -9.87 14.87 -20.55
CA GLY A 224 -8.99 13.81 -21.06
C GLY A 224 -8.44 12.87 -20.00
N ASP A 225 -8.66 13.14 -18.70
CA ASP A 225 -8.41 12.18 -17.64
C ASP A 225 -9.33 10.95 -17.77
N LEU A 226 -8.93 9.89 -17.09
CA LEU A 226 -9.80 8.76 -16.79
C LEU A 226 -10.12 8.78 -15.32
N LEU A 227 -11.41 8.74 -15.00
CA LEU A 227 -11.89 8.79 -13.62
C LEU A 227 -12.34 7.41 -13.16
N ALA A 228 -12.11 7.12 -11.88
CA ALA A 228 -12.59 5.91 -11.23
C ALA A 228 -13.09 6.21 -9.82
N PHE A 229 -14.05 5.41 -9.35
CA PHE A 229 -14.46 5.38 -7.94
C PHE A 229 -13.40 4.68 -7.08
N THR A 230 -13.36 5.01 -5.80
CA THR A 230 -12.35 4.50 -4.84
C THR A 230 -12.23 2.97 -4.87
N ASP A 231 -13.35 2.26 -4.91
CA ASP A 231 -13.39 0.80 -4.82
C ASP A 231 -13.67 0.11 -6.17
N SER A 232 -13.54 0.85 -7.28
CA SER A 232 -13.81 0.34 -8.62
C SER A 232 -12.52 0.09 -9.40
N ARG A 233 -12.53 -0.97 -10.21
CA ARG A 233 -11.53 -1.20 -11.26
C ARG A 233 -11.96 -0.63 -12.61
N SER A 234 -13.23 -0.24 -12.73
CA SER A 234 -13.76 0.40 -13.94
C SER A 234 -13.42 1.89 -13.92
N PHE A 235 -13.17 2.42 -15.10
CA PHE A 235 -12.87 3.84 -15.31
C PHE A 235 -13.63 4.35 -16.54
N PHE A 236 -13.81 5.66 -16.62
CA PHE A 236 -14.46 6.34 -17.74
C PHE A 236 -13.76 7.68 -18.06
N PRO A 237 -13.86 8.16 -19.30
CA PRO A 237 -13.20 9.41 -19.70
C PRO A 237 -13.88 10.63 -19.07
N ALA A 238 -13.08 11.63 -18.74
CA ALA A 238 -13.53 12.93 -18.25
C ALA A 238 -13.62 13.96 -19.39
N GLY A 239 -14.82 14.46 -19.62
CA GLY A 239 -15.08 15.70 -20.36
C GLY A 239 -15.20 16.88 -19.39
N GLU A 240 -15.70 18.03 -19.88
CA GLU A 240 -15.90 19.25 -19.07
C GLU A 240 -16.89 19.03 -17.92
N ALA A 241 -17.97 18.26 -18.15
CA ALA A 241 -18.98 17.97 -17.14
C ALA A 241 -18.40 17.14 -15.99
N GLU A 242 -17.63 16.11 -16.28
CA GLU A 242 -17.03 15.23 -15.29
C GLU A 242 -15.95 15.94 -14.45
N CYS A 243 -15.28 16.96 -14.99
CA CYS A 243 -14.31 17.77 -14.25
C CYS A 243 -14.95 18.59 -13.12
N SER A 244 -16.26 18.81 -13.15
CA SER A 244 -17.05 19.53 -12.15
C SER A 244 -17.97 18.61 -11.35
N ASP A 245 -17.79 17.28 -11.45
CA ASP A 245 -18.62 16.30 -10.73
C ASP A 245 -18.49 16.48 -9.21
N PRO A 246 -19.59 16.66 -8.47
CA PRO A 246 -19.54 16.88 -7.02
C PRO A 246 -18.94 15.71 -6.25
N ARG A 247 -18.91 14.51 -6.80
CA ARG A 247 -18.27 13.32 -6.20
C ARG A 247 -16.74 13.46 -6.10
N LEU A 248 -16.13 14.32 -6.92
CA LEU A 248 -14.71 14.67 -6.76
C LEU A 248 -14.43 15.39 -5.43
N ALA A 249 -15.35 16.26 -4.99
CA ALA A 249 -15.20 17.04 -3.76
C ALA A 249 -15.36 16.18 -2.48
N ILE A 250 -16.20 15.15 -2.54
CA ILE A 250 -16.43 14.23 -1.40
C ILE A 250 -15.53 13.01 -1.42
N LEU A 251 -14.50 12.98 -2.27
CA LEU A 251 -13.51 11.89 -2.37
C LEU A 251 -14.11 10.52 -2.76
N ASP A 252 -15.18 10.49 -3.52
CA ASP A 252 -15.77 9.27 -4.07
C ASP A 252 -15.27 8.97 -5.50
N LEU A 253 -14.94 10.02 -6.26
CA LEU A 253 -14.43 9.95 -7.62
C LEU A 253 -13.03 10.58 -7.73
N HIS A 254 -12.13 9.94 -8.48
CA HIS A 254 -10.72 10.33 -8.55
C HIS A 254 -10.17 10.28 -9.97
N PRO A 255 -9.24 11.19 -10.34
CA PRO A 255 -8.39 11.00 -11.51
C PRO A 255 -7.49 9.77 -11.30
N THR A 256 -7.14 9.11 -12.41
CA THR A 256 -6.33 7.90 -12.40
C THR A 256 -5.05 8.08 -13.20
N GLY A 257 -4.02 7.28 -12.88
CA GLY A 257 -2.79 7.15 -13.64
C GLY A 257 -2.59 5.72 -14.15
N PRO A 258 -1.70 5.51 -15.14
CA PRO A 258 -1.49 4.23 -15.77
C PRO A 258 -0.68 3.27 -14.88
N GLN A 259 -1.13 2.06 -14.77
CA GLN A 259 -0.29 0.91 -14.46
C GLN A 259 0.10 0.25 -15.77
N TRP A 260 1.26 0.60 -16.29
CA TRP A 260 1.68 0.34 -17.65
C TRP A 260 1.69 -1.15 -18.02
N GLY A 261 1.32 -1.44 -19.26
CA GLY A 261 1.29 -2.78 -19.84
C GLY A 261 0.95 -2.72 -21.33
N GLU A 262 0.50 -3.82 -21.89
CA GLU A 262 0.06 -3.95 -23.28
C GLU A 262 -1.23 -3.17 -23.51
N GLY A 263 -1.36 -2.56 -24.68
CA GLY A 263 -2.47 -1.71 -25.09
C GLY A 263 -2.15 -0.21 -25.00
N GLU A 264 -3.05 0.60 -25.53
CA GLU A 264 -2.96 2.06 -25.49
C GLU A 264 -3.72 2.61 -24.28
N SER A 265 -3.22 3.72 -23.72
CA SER A 265 -3.97 4.46 -22.71
C SER A 265 -5.17 5.13 -23.37
N PRO A 266 -6.40 4.95 -22.88
CA PRO A 266 -7.56 5.66 -23.37
C PRO A 266 -7.65 7.11 -22.86
N ALA A 267 -6.64 7.63 -22.16
CA ALA A 267 -6.53 9.03 -21.80
C ALA A 267 -6.37 9.91 -23.07
N ALA A 268 -6.75 11.18 -22.96
CA ALA A 268 -6.70 12.12 -24.08
C ALA A 268 -6.00 13.44 -23.69
N GLY A 269 -5.70 14.27 -24.69
CA GLY A 269 -5.16 15.61 -24.49
C GLY A 269 -3.88 15.67 -23.66
N ALA A 270 -3.81 16.58 -22.71
CA ALA A 270 -2.63 16.79 -21.86
C ALA A 270 -2.28 15.57 -21.00
N THR A 271 -3.28 14.84 -20.51
CA THR A 271 -3.06 13.61 -19.73
C THR A 271 -2.40 12.53 -20.57
N GLN A 272 -2.86 12.31 -21.79
CA GLN A 272 -2.24 11.35 -22.71
C GLN A 272 -0.79 11.72 -23.02
N LEU A 273 -0.52 13.00 -23.30
CA LEU A 273 0.83 13.49 -23.59
C LEU A 273 1.78 13.27 -22.40
N LEU A 274 1.34 13.57 -21.18
CA LEU A 274 2.13 13.30 -19.95
C LEU A 274 2.43 11.82 -19.79
N GLU A 275 1.44 10.95 -19.92
CA GLU A 275 1.61 9.50 -19.78
C GLU A 275 2.58 8.95 -20.84
N GLN A 276 2.45 9.39 -22.09
CA GLN A 276 3.33 9.02 -23.20
C GLN A 276 4.76 9.53 -23.00
N GLN A 277 4.94 10.75 -22.49
CA GLN A 277 6.26 11.30 -22.17
C GLN A 277 6.97 10.47 -21.10
N VAL A 278 6.29 10.16 -19.99
CA VAL A 278 6.85 9.30 -18.92
C VAL A 278 7.21 7.92 -19.46
N ALA A 279 6.36 7.35 -20.30
CA ALA A 279 6.62 6.05 -20.93
C ALA A 279 7.79 6.09 -21.91
N ALA A 280 8.00 7.22 -22.60
CA ALA A 280 9.13 7.43 -23.50
C ALA A 280 10.46 7.62 -22.74
N ASP A 281 10.43 8.39 -21.64
CA ASP A 281 11.59 8.58 -20.77
C ASP A 281 12.08 7.27 -20.12
N GLU A 282 11.19 6.30 -19.93
CA GLU A 282 11.46 4.99 -19.35
C GLU A 282 11.15 3.83 -20.33
N ALA A 283 11.53 4.02 -21.60
CA ALA A 283 11.18 3.11 -22.69
C ALA A 283 11.55 1.66 -22.44
N ASP A 284 12.73 1.40 -21.86
CA ASP A 284 13.17 0.03 -21.55
C ASP A 284 12.21 -0.68 -20.58
N LEU A 285 11.79 0.00 -19.52
CA LEU A 285 10.84 -0.56 -18.55
C LEU A 285 9.45 -0.76 -19.19
N ARG A 286 8.97 0.22 -19.98
CA ARG A 286 7.71 0.12 -20.70
C ARG A 286 7.69 -1.10 -21.62
N ASP A 287 8.69 -1.23 -22.49
CA ASP A 287 8.77 -2.30 -23.48
C ASP A 287 8.93 -3.66 -22.82
N TRP A 288 9.64 -3.71 -21.71
CA TRP A 288 9.80 -4.91 -20.91
C TRP A 288 8.47 -5.38 -20.29
N LEU A 289 7.64 -4.45 -19.79
CA LEU A 289 6.30 -4.77 -19.27
C LEU A 289 5.36 -5.29 -20.36
N ILE A 290 5.39 -4.69 -21.55
CA ILE A 290 4.62 -5.14 -22.72
C ILE A 290 5.07 -6.55 -23.12
N LYS A 291 6.38 -6.77 -23.26
CA LYS A 291 6.95 -8.10 -23.57
C LYS A 291 6.57 -9.18 -22.54
N ALA A 292 6.40 -8.80 -21.29
CA ALA A 292 5.98 -9.71 -20.22
C ALA A 292 4.46 -10.02 -20.24
N GLY A 293 3.69 -9.45 -21.17
CA GLY A 293 2.24 -9.62 -21.28
C GLY A 293 1.47 -8.98 -20.12
N MET A 294 2.01 -7.90 -19.53
CA MET A 294 1.28 -7.16 -18.50
C MET A 294 0.17 -6.35 -19.15
N SER A 295 -1.07 -6.49 -18.66
CA SER A 295 -2.20 -5.69 -19.13
C SER A 295 -2.09 -4.25 -18.67
N HIS A 296 -2.51 -3.31 -19.50
CA HIS A 296 -2.64 -1.90 -19.11
C HIS A 296 -3.82 -1.74 -18.14
N GLU A 297 -3.57 -1.22 -16.93
CA GLU A 297 -4.56 -0.98 -15.90
C GLU A 297 -4.50 0.46 -15.40
N ARG A 298 -5.47 0.86 -14.57
CA ARG A 298 -5.52 2.20 -13.98
C ARG A 298 -5.49 2.12 -12.46
N ARG A 299 -4.92 3.14 -11.81
CA ARG A 299 -4.93 3.32 -10.36
C ARG A 299 -5.27 4.79 -10.05
N ILE A 300 -6.11 5.02 -9.05
CA ILE A 300 -6.43 6.38 -8.59
C ILE A 300 -5.16 7.13 -8.16
N LEU A 301 -5.05 8.39 -8.58
CA LEU A 301 -3.93 9.27 -8.23
C LEU A 301 -4.06 9.82 -6.81
N ARG A 302 -5.28 10.05 -6.35
CA ARG A 302 -5.62 10.58 -5.03
C ARG A 302 -6.18 9.48 -4.14
N LEU A 303 -5.61 9.33 -2.95
CA LEU A 303 -6.01 8.34 -1.97
C LEU A 303 -6.79 9.04 -0.83
N PRO A 304 -8.10 8.74 -0.67
CA PRO A 304 -8.84 9.18 0.51
C PRO A 304 -8.35 8.42 1.75
N ILE A 305 -8.34 9.10 2.90
CA ILE A 305 -7.94 8.51 4.17
C ILE A 305 -9.18 8.30 5.03
N GLY A 306 -9.57 7.04 5.22
CA GLY A 306 -10.75 6.70 6.01
C GLY A 306 -10.53 6.89 7.50
N GLY A 307 -11.44 7.59 8.18
CA GLY A 307 -11.46 7.70 9.65
C GLY A 307 -10.18 8.24 10.26
N LEU A 308 -9.50 9.20 9.61
CA LEU A 308 -8.26 9.77 10.13
C LEU A 308 -8.51 10.52 11.44
N THR A 309 -7.89 10.01 12.50
CA THR A 309 -7.82 10.65 13.82
C THR A 309 -6.38 10.70 14.32
N TRP A 310 -6.08 11.64 15.20
CA TRP A 310 -4.77 11.79 15.78
C TRP A 310 -4.82 12.43 17.18
N HIS A 311 -3.81 12.12 17.97
CA HIS A 311 -3.60 12.73 19.27
C HIS A 311 -2.13 12.61 19.69
N TYR A 312 -1.75 13.33 20.72
CA TYR A 312 -0.40 13.29 21.30
C TYR A 312 -0.47 12.63 22.69
N PRO A 313 -0.24 11.30 22.80
CA PRO A 313 -0.22 10.63 24.11
C PRO A 313 0.89 11.16 25.01
N GLU A 314 2.00 11.61 24.42
CA GLU A 314 3.14 12.26 25.06
C GLU A 314 3.62 13.44 24.22
N PRO A 315 4.37 14.41 24.81
CA PRO A 315 4.77 15.61 24.06
C PRO A 315 5.57 15.36 22.79
N ASP A 316 6.32 14.26 22.72
CA ASP A 316 7.17 13.85 21.60
C ASP A 316 6.64 12.61 20.86
N ILE A 317 5.38 12.27 21.05
CA ILE A 317 4.72 11.16 20.35
C ILE A 317 3.45 11.66 19.65
N LEU A 318 3.35 11.42 18.34
CA LEU A 318 2.12 11.57 17.56
C LEU A 318 1.56 10.20 17.25
N GLN A 319 0.34 9.91 17.70
CA GLN A 319 -0.40 8.72 17.28
C GLN A 319 -1.41 9.09 16.19
N LEU A 320 -1.40 8.29 15.12
CA LEU A 320 -2.32 8.40 13.98
C LEU A 320 -3.13 7.10 13.87
N GLU A 321 -4.45 7.24 13.66
CA GLU A 321 -5.34 6.11 13.38
C GLU A 321 -6.11 6.38 12.10
N PHE A 322 -6.13 5.44 11.17
CA PHE A 322 -6.79 5.59 9.87
C PHE A 322 -6.95 4.26 9.13
N VAL A 323 -7.75 4.28 8.08
CA VAL A 323 -7.99 3.13 7.20
C VAL A 323 -7.55 3.45 5.78
N LEU A 324 -6.84 2.52 5.14
CA LEU A 324 -6.49 2.58 3.72
C LEU A 324 -7.00 1.36 2.96
N PRO A 325 -7.42 1.51 1.70
CA PRO A 325 -7.70 0.39 0.81
C PRO A 325 -6.50 -0.57 0.68
N ALA A 326 -6.77 -1.82 0.34
CA ALA A 326 -5.72 -2.80 0.08
C ALA A 326 -4.74 -2.32 -1.00
N GLY A 327 -3.43 -2.54 -0.79
CA GLY A 327 -2.40 -2.12 -1.76
C GLY A 327 -1.95 -0.66 -1.66
N CYS A 328 -2.42 0.08 -0.64
CA CYS A 328 -1.94 1.42 -0.30
C CYS A 328 -0.91 1.40 0.83
N PHE A 329 -0.12 2.46 0.96
CA PHE A 329 1.06 2.50 1.82
C PHE A 329 0.91 3.59 2.90
N ALA A 330 0.80 3.18 4.16
CA ALA A 330 0.66 4.09 5.29
C ALA A 330 1.85 5.07 5.45
N THR A 331 3.05 4.63 5.05
CA THR A 331 4.25 5.48 5.09
C THR A 331 4.16 6.71 4.17
N VAL A 332 3.30 6.67 3.14
CA VAL A 332 3.07 7.82 2.26
C VAL A 332 2.34 8.95 3.01
N LEU A 333 1.40 8.61 3.90
CA LEU A 333 0.77 9.62 4.77
C LEU A 333 1.79 10.25 5.72
N VAL A 334 2.60 9.41 6.39
CA VAL A 334 3.63 9.90 7.33
C VAL A 334 4.63 10.82 6.63
N ARG A 335 5.02 10.47 5.40
CA ARG A 335 5.92 11.27 4.57
C ARG A 335 5.37 12.68 4.30
N GLU A 336 4.07 12.85 4.16
CA GLU A 336 3.48 14.18 3.98
C GLU A 336 3.61 15.06 5.24
N LEU A 337 3.92 14.49 6.40
CA LEU A 337 4.05 15.21 7.68
C LEU A 337 5.51 15.47 8.06
N VAL A 338 6.33 14.42 8.10
CA VAL A 338 7.68 14.45 8.67
C VAL A 338 8.66 13.59 7.86
N ASP A 339 9.95 13.84 8.03
CA ASP A 339 11.00 12.94 7.63
C ASP A 339 11.16 11.80 8.65
N LEU A 340 11.25 10.56 8.15
CA LEU A 340 11.54 9.41 8.99
C LEU A 340 13.04 9.23 9.16
N VAL A 341 13.48 9.18 10.39
CA VAL A 341 14.89 8.97 10.76
C VAL A 341 15.07 7.65 11.52
N PRO A 342 16.25 7.03 11.45
CA PRO A 342 16.56 5.85 12.26
C PRO A 342 16.51 6.15 13.76
N VAL A 343 16.24 5.14 14.57
CA VAL A 343 16.24 5.21 16.04
C VAL A 343 17.57 5.81 16.53
N GLY A 344 17.51 6.84 17.38
CA GLY A 344 18.68 7.49 17.97
C GLY A 344 19.42 8.47 17.06
N GLN A 345 18.86 8.84 15.89
CA GLN A 345 19.49 9.80 14.97
C GLN A 345 18.76 11.15 14.86
N THR A 346 17.83 11.42 15.75
CA THR A 346 17.05 12.68 15.74
C THR A 346 17.87 13.93 16.08
N ASP A 347 19.12 13.80 16.52
CA ASP A 347 20.00 14.91 16.91
C ASP A 347 20.98 15.38 15.83
N SER A 348 21.02 14.74 14.67
CA SER A 348 21.86 15.22 13.55
C SER A 348 21.12 16.31 12.78
N PRO A 349 21.66 17.56 12.69
CA PRO A 349 21.07 18.54 11.80
C PRO A 349 21.10 18.01 10.37
N CYS A 350 19.99 18.12 9.65
CA CYS A 350 19.96 17.84 8.22
C CYS A 350 21.04 18.70 7.54
N VAL A 351 22.12 18.08 7.12
CA VAL A 351 23.09 18.71 6.24
C VAL A 351 22.50 18.62 4.84
N PHE A 352 22.07 19.76 4.33
CA PHE A 352 21.56 19.98 2.98
C PHE A 352 22.61 19.69 1.90
#